data_23dd2ab6629ab2f1cc784bf461be0c9a
#
_entry.id   23dd2ab6629ab2f1cc784bf461be0c9a
#
_cell.length_a   1.000
_cell.length_b   1.000
_cell.length_c   1.000
_cell.angle_alpha   90.00
_cell.angle_beta   90.00
_cell.angle_gamma   90.00
#
_symmetry.space_group_name_H-M   'P 1'
#
loop_
_entity.id
_entity.type
_entity.pdbx_description
1 polymer ?
#
loop_
_entity_poly.entity_id
_entity_poly.type
_entity_poly.pdbx_seq_one_letter_code
_entity_poly.pdbx_strand_id
1 'polypeptide(L)'
;YTGVAYGIIDTERLIYSLTYEGDDLVLSDKGVQAAESTLLARYFMYPTVYQHHTTRIVNSMFRVSLKRLLEDKVVTEEQLRYIDDGDLINITRNTKGLPEETMRNIDTRHLYKRADNIHLQQYEDPGKIVEMDKKYLREAEEAIAYKLDLSPEEVIIDMPEELSFKKMSIQVKTYHGLRPLSEVSTIIDSLKKAQ
;
A
#
# COMPACT_ATOMS: atom_id res chain seq x y z
N TYR A 1 6.24 -6.41 -14.78
CA TYR A 1 5.25 -7.27 -14.13
C TYR A 1 3.87 -6.61 -14.01
N THR A 2 3.80 -5.31 -13.78
CA THR A 2 2.52 -4.59 -13.58
C THR A 2 1.88 -4.08 -14.87
N GLY A 3 2.55 -4.19 -16.01
CA GLY A 3 2.08 -3.68 -17.31
C GLY A 3 2.05 -2.15 -17.42
N VAL A 4 2.59 -1.44 -16.43
CA VAL A 4 2.60 0.02 -16.37
C VAL A 4 3.95 0.55 -16.86
N ALA A 5 3.93 1.42 -17.85
CA ALA A 5 5.13 1.99 -18.47
C ALA A 5 5.68 3.21 -17.68
N TYR A 6 5.81 3.09 -16.36
CA TYR A 6 6.37 4.16 -15.56
C TYR A 6 7.85 3.93 -15.27
N GLY A 7 8.66 4.66 -16.02
CA GLY A 7 10.05 4.92 -15.72
C GLY A 7 10.99 3.74 -15.98
N ILE A 8 11.98 4.00 -16.80
CA ILE A 8 13.19 3.20 -16.83
C ILE A 8 14.00 3.66 -15.62
N ILE A 9 14.14 2.79 -14.62
CA ILE A 9 14.99 3.05 -13.44
C ILE A 9 16.40 2.62 -13.81
N ASP A 10 17.33 3.57 -13.83
CA ASP A 10 18.75 3.29 -13.97
C ASP A 10 19.32 2.82 -12.62
N THR A 11 19.08 1.55 -12.31
CA THR A 11 19.51 0.93 -11.06
C THR A 11 21.02 0.83 -10.94
N GLU A 12 21.73 0.62 -12.04
CA GLU A 12 23.20 0.57 -12.04
C GLU A 12 23.77 1.93 -11.66
N ARG A 13 23.31 2.99 -12.30
CA ARG A 13 23.75 4.35 -11.97
C ARG A 13 23.42 4.73 -10.54
N LEU A 14 22.24 4.32 -10.04
CA LEU A 14 21.86 4.55 -8.66
C LEU A 14 22.84 3.85 -7.70
N ILE A 15 23.11 2.56 -7.91
CA ILE A 15 24.01 1.77 -7.07
C ILE A 15 25.45 2.33 -7.11
N TYR A 16 25.97 2.61 -8.32
CA TYR A 16 27.33 3.18 -8.45
C TYR A 16 27.45 4.62 -7.93
N SER A 17 26.35 5.28 -7.68
CA SER A 17 26.33 6.64 -7.09
C SER A 17 26.25 6.62 -5.57
N LEU A 18 26.06 5.46 -4.95
CA LEU A 18 26.10 5.33 -3.50
C LEU A 18 27.57 5.40 -3.01
N THR A 19 27.78 6.10 -1.92
CA THR A 19 29.07 6.24 -1.26
C THR A 19 28.89 6.34 0.24
N TYR A 20 29.99 6.32 0.98
CA TYR A 20 29.98 6.48 2.43
C TYR A 20 30.47 7.88 2.82
N GLU A 21 29.87 8.43 3.85
CA GLU A 21 30.37 9.59 4.59
C GLU A 21 30.36 9.24 6.08
N GLY A 22 31.55 8.94 6.61
CA GLY A 22 31.65 8.24 7.89
C GLY A 22 31.03 6.84 7.80
N ASP A 23 30.08 6.53 8.68
CA ASP A 23 29.36 5.25 8.71
C ASP A 23 28.02 5.30 7.95
N ASP A 24 27.65 6.46 7.42
CA ASP A 24 26.37 6.67 6.73
C ASP A 24 26.49 6.41 5.22
N LEU A 25 25.50 5.67 4.68
CA LEU A 25 25.35 5.49 3.24
C LEU A 25 24.67 6.72 2.66
N VAL A 26 25.32 7.38 1.72
CA VAL A 26 24.84 8.62 1.11
C VAL A 26 24.89 8.53 -0.42
N LEU A 27 24.14 9.39 -1.09
CA LEU A 27 24.15 9.50 -2.55
C LEU A 27 25.18 10.55 -2.98
N SER A 28 26.01 10.25 -3.99
CA SER A 28 26.83 11.26 -4.62
C SER A 28 25.98 12.21 -5.47
N ASP A 29 26.44 13.42 -5.72
CA ASP A 29 25.77 14.43 -6.56
C ASP A 29 25.42 13.89 -7.96
N LYS A 30 26.26 13.02 -8.52
CA LYS A 30 26.04 12.37 -9.83
C LYS A 30 24.83 11.42 -9.85
N GLY A 31 24.37 10.97 -8.69
CA GLY A 31 23.25 10.04 -8.55
C GLY A 31 21.89 10.71 -8.40
N VAL A 32 21.84 12.03 -8.25
CA VAL A 32 20.60 12.77 -7.97
C VAL A 32 19.52 12.46 -9.01
N GLN A 33 19.82 12.50 -10.29
CA GLN A 33 18.85 12.23 -11.36
C GLN A 33 18.32 10.79 -11.33
N ALA A 34 19.16 9.80 -11.02
CA ALA A 34 18.72 8.41 -10.90
C ALA A 34 17.80 8.22 -9.69
N ALA A 35 18.11 8.89 -8.58
CA ALA A 35 17.24 8.91 -7.40
C ALA A 35 15.90 9.60 -7.66
N GLU A 36 15.90 10.75 -8.33
CA GLU A 36 14.68 11.44 -8.76
C GLU A 36 13.79 10.54 -9.62
N SER A 37 14.35 9.89 -10.65
CA SER A 37 13.63 8.98 -11.53
C SER A 37 13.01 7.81 -10.75
N THR A 38 13.75 7.26 -9.79
CA THR A 38 13.27 6.16 -8.94
C THR A 38 12.10 6.59 -8.06
N LEU A 39 12.21 7.76 -7.44
CA LEU A 39 11.17 8.29 -6.56
C LEU A 39 9.92 8.70 -7.33
N LEU A 40 10.07 9.28 -8.53
CA LEU A 40 8.96 9.58 -9.43
C LEU A 40 8.27 8.31 -9.92
N ALA A 41 9.02 7.30 -10.34
CA ALA A 41 8.46 6.01 -10.73
C ALA A 41 7.63 5.41 -9.59
N ARG A 42 8.16 5.42 -8.36
CA ARG A 42 7.44 4.99 -7.17
C ARG A 42 6.16 5.81 -6.92
N TYR A 43 6.23 7.13 -7.07
CA TYR A 43 5.07 8.00 -6.92
C TYR A 43 3.95 7.64 -7.89
N PHE A 44 4.27 7.42 -9.17
CA PHE A 44 3.28 7.04 -10.19
C PHE A 44 2.75 5.62 -10.01
N MET A 45 3.55 4.71 -9.47
CA MET A 45 3.10 3.34 -9.17
C MET A 45 1.96 3.29 -8.15
N TYR A 46 1.93 4.24 -7.21
CA TYR A 46 0.96 4.25 -6.13
C TYR A 46 -0.49 4.39 -6.62
N PRO A 47 -0.89 5.46 -7.32
CA PRO A 47 -2.27 5.59 -7.80
C PRO A 47 -2.63 4.56 -8.87
N THR A 48 -1.63 4.12 -9.64
CA THR A 48 -1.89 3.27 -10.81
C THR A 48 -1.94 1.79 -10.48
N VAL A 49 -1.17 1.34 -9.49
CA VAL A 49 -1.08 -0.09 -9.13
C VAL A 49 -1.62 -0.34 -7.73
N TYR A 50 -1.03 0.30 -6.72
CA TYR A 50 -1.36 -0.01 -5.33
C TYR A 50 -2.73 0.52 -4.91
N GLN A 51 -3.14 1.69 -5.40
CA GLN A 51 -4.44 2.30 -5.13
C GLN A 51 -5.48 2.01 -6.22
N HIS A 52 -5.12 1.21 -7.24
CA HIS A 52 -6.09 0.83 -8.26
C HIS A 52 -7.25 0.06 -7.62
N HIS A 53 -8.49 0.43 -7.98
CA HIS A 53 -9.69 -0.12 -7.34
C HIS A 53 -9.73 -1.65 -7.32
N THR A 54 -9.33 -2.31 -8.41
CA THR A 54 -9.30 -3.78 -8.48
C THR A 54 -8.29 -4.38 -7.49
N THR A 55 -7.09 -3.81 -7.40
CA THR A 55 -6.07 -4.25 -6.45
C THR A 55 -6.57 -4.11 -5.01
N ARG A 56 -7.22 -3.00 -4.71
CA ARG A 56 -7.78 -2.73 -3.38
C ARG A 56 -8.93 -3.68 -3.04
N ILE A 57 -9.82 -3.97 -3.99
CA ILE A 57 -10.89 -4.95 -3.81
C ILE A 57 -10.30 -6.32 -3.47
N VAL A 58 -9.34 -6.80 -4.26
CA VAL A 58 -8.67 -8.10 -4.02
C VAL A 58 -8.01 -8.14 -2.65
N ASN A 59 -7.25 -7.11 -2.29
CA ASN A 59 -6.59 -7.01 -0.98
C ASN A 59 -7.62 -7.02 0.17
N SER A 60 -8.75 -6.34 0.00
CA SER A 60 -9.80 -6.29 1.02
C SER A 60 -10.52 -7.62 1.16
N MET A 61 -10.84 -8.30 0.05
CA MET A 61 -11.39 -9.66 0.06
C MET A 61 -10.42 -10.64 0.76
N PHE A 62 -9.14 -10.59 0.40
CA PHE A 62 -8.14 -11.44 1.03
C PHE A 62 -7.97 -11.15 2.53
N ARG A 63 -8.05 -9.88 2.93
CA ARG A 63 -7.99 -9.46 4.34
C ARG A 63 -9.14 -10.03 5.16
N VAL A 64 -10.35 -10.05 4.61
CA VAL A 64 -11.52 -10.69 5.25
C VAL A 64 -11.27 -12.18 5.48
N SER A 65 -10.73 -12.90 4.47
CA SER A 65 -10.36 -14.30 4.59
C SER A 65 -9.28 -14.52 5.65
N LEU A 66 -8.23 -13.71 5.66
CA LEU A 66 -7.14 -13.81 6.63
C LEU A 66 -7.65 -13.59 8.06
N LYS A 67 -8.55 -12.60 8.25
CA LYS A 67 -9.18 -12.38 9.54
C LYS A 67 -9.93 -13.62 10.01
N ARG A 68 -10.69 -14.27 9.14
CA ARG A 68 -11.40 -15.51 9.45
C ARG A 68 -10.47 -16.66 9.82
N LEU A 69 -9.36 -16.82 9.09
CA LEU A 69 -8.34 -17.83 9.43
C LEU A 69 -7.74 -17.64 10.82
N LEU A 70 -7.52 -16.37 11.22
CA LEU A 70 -7.03 -16.03 12.56
C LEU A 70 -8.09 -16.27 13.65
N GLU A 71 -9.34 -15.87 13.41
CA GLU A 71 -10.46 -16.09 14.34
C GLU A 71 -10.73 -17.57 14.59
N ASP A 72 -10.71 -18.38 13.53
CA ASP A 72 -10.90 -19.84 13.58
C ASP A 72 -9.62 -20.58 14.04
N LYS A 73 -8.52 -19.83 14.31
CA LYS A 73 -7.21 -20.38 14.73
C LYS A 73 -6.60 -21.39 13.75
N VAL A 74 -6.94 -21.30 12.48
CA VAL A 74 -6.32 -22.09 11.41
C VAL A 74 -4.87 -21.65 11.21
N VAL A 75 -4.62 -20.35 11.37
CA VAL A 75 -3.30 -19.70 11.35
C VAL A 75 -3.19 -18.79 12.58
N THR A 76 -2.02 -18.72 13.16
CA THR A 76 -1.73 -17.80 14.27
C THR A 76 -0.84 -16.65 13.81
N GLU A 77 -0.86 -15.53 14.54
CA GLU A 77 0.01 -14.37 14.24
C GLU A 77 1.51 -14.75 14.27
N GLU A 78 1.89 -15.71 15.13
CA GLU A 78 3.25 -16.22 15.19
C GLU A 78 3.61 -17.00 13.91
N GLN A 79 2.73 -17.84 13.42
CA GLN A 79 2.94 -18.61 12.19
C GLN A 79 3.09 -17.70 10.97
N LEU A 80 2.36 -16.56 10.91
CA LEU A 80 2.48 -15.59 9.83
C LEU A 80 3.89 -15.00 9.67
N ARG A 81 4.76 -15.13 10.66
CA ARG A 81 6.17 -14.69 10.57
C ARG A 81 7.07 -15.67 9.83
N TYR A 82 6.63 -16.89 9.64
CA TYR A 82 7.45 -18.00 9.12
C TYR A 82 6.93 -18.57 7.80
N ILE A 83 5.65 -18.37 7.48
CA ILE A 83 5.06 -18.81 6.21
C ILE A 83 5.23 -17.71 5.16
N ASP A 84 5.37 -18.11 3.89
CA ASP A 84 5.40 -17.20 2.77
C ASP A 84 4.00 -16.94 2.18
N ASP A 85 3.93 -16.04 1.18
CA ASP A 85 2.67 -15.71 0.52
C ASP A 85 2.04 -16.91 -0.17
N GLY A 86 2.84 -17.83 -0.72
CA GLY A 86 2.37 -19.06 -1.36
C GLY A 86 1.72 -20.01 -0.37
N ASP A 87 2.32 -20.18 0.81
CA ASP A 87 1.78 -20.99 1.90
C ASP A 87 0.45 -20.42 2.38
N LEU A 88 0.39 -19.10 2.63
CA LEU A 88 -0.83 -18.45 3.10
C LEU A 88 -1.97 -18.55 2.08
N ILE A 89 -1.69 -18.33 0.80
CA ILE A 89 -2.66 -18.50 -0.29
C ILE A 89 -3.15 -19.94 -0.34
N ASN A 90 -2.25 -20.93 -0.21
CA ASN A 90 -2.61 -22.34 -0.22
C ASN A 90 -3.47 -22.73 0.98
N ILE A 91 -3.12 -22.25 2.18
CA ILE A 91 -3.95 -22.46 3.40
C ILE A 91 -5.34 -21.88 3.17
N THR A 92 -5.44 -20.65 2.65
CA THR A 92 -6.71 -19.96 2.41
C THR A 92 -7.58 -20.73 1.41
N ARG A 93 -6.99 -21.25 0.32
CA ARG A 93 -7.69 -22.06 -0.70
C ARG A 93 -8.25 -23.37 -0.15
N ASN A 94 -7.58 -23.96 0.82
CA ASN A 94 -7.94 -25.29 1.36
C ASN A 94 -8.73 -25.23 2.68
N THR A 95 -9.00 -24.04 3.20
CA THR A 95 -9.81 -23.87 4.41
C THR A 95 -11.27 -23.65 4.01
N LYS A 96 -12.13 -24.67 4.29
CA LYS A 96 -13.55 -24.66 3.93
C LYS A 96 -14.30 -23.45 4.50
N GLY A 97 -15.29 -22.99 3.75
CA GLY A 97 -16.14 -21.86 4.10
C GLY A 97 -15.68 -20.58 3.45
N LEU A 98 -15.79 -19.46 4.17
CA LEU A 98 -15.49 -18.11 3.66
C LEU A 98 -14.08 -17.99 3.04
N PRO A 99 -12.99 -18.55 3.63
CA PRO A 99 -11.66 -18.44 3.02
C PRO A 99 -11.57 -19.10 1.64
N GLU A 100 -12.03 -20.35 1.51
CA GLU A 100 -12.05 -21.10 0.24
C GLU A 100 -12.90 -20.38 -0.82
N GLU A 101 -14.08 -19.92 -0.44
CA GLU A 101 -15.00 -19.24 -1.34
C GLU A 101 -14.41 -17.91 -1.84
N THR A 102 -13.84 -17.13 -0.94
CA THR A 102 -13.21 -15.86 -1.28
C THR A 102 -12.03 -16.06 -2.22
N MET A 103 -11.17 -17.06 -1.94
CA MET A 103 -10.03 -17.35 -2.84
C MET A 103 -10.50 -17.84 -4.20
N ARG A 104 -11.51 -18.70 -4.27
CA ARG A 104 -12.11 -19.12 -5.54
C ARG A 104 -12.65 -17.92 -6.32
N ASN A 105 -13.30 -16.97 -5.65
CA ASN A 105 -13.81 -15.77 -6.28
C ASN A 105 -12.68 -14.87 -6.80
N ILE A 106 -11.57 -14.75 -6.07
CA ILE A 106 -10.37 -14.03 -6.52
C ILE A 106 -9.75 -14.73 -7.73
N ASP A 107 -9.52 -16.04 -7.68
CA ASP A 107 -8.90 -16.85 -8.72
C ASP A 107 -9.71 -16.81 -10.03
N THR A 108 -11.04 -16.80 -9.93
CA THR A 108 -11.97 -16.74 -11.08
C THR A 108 -12.40 -15.32 -11.46
N ARG A 109 -11.85 -14.29 -10.80
CA ARG A 109 -12.18 -12.88 -11.01
C ARG A 109 -13.64 -12.50 -10.75
N HIS A 110 -14.34 -13.21 -9.89
CA HIS A 110 -15.63 -12.84 -9.34
C HIS A 110 -15.47 -11.91 -8.14
N LEU A 111 -14.91 -10.73 -8.42
CA LEU A 111 -14.55 -9.77 -7.39
C LEU A 111 -15.77 -8.99 -6.90
N TYR A 112 -15.72 -8.55 -5.64
CA TYR A 112 -16.68 -7.59 -5.10
C TYR A 112 -16.74 -6.35 -5.99
N LYS A 113 -17.87 -5.68 -5.97
CA LYS A 113 -18.09 -4.45 -6.75
C LYS A 113 -17.98 -3.24 -5.83
N ARG A 114 -17.35 -2.19 -6.34
CA ARG A 114 -17.37 -0.91 -5.66
C ARG A 114 -18.78 -0.32 -5.80
N ALA A 115 -19.49 -0.22 -4.69
CA ALA A 115 -20.83 0.34 -4.61
C ALA A 115 -20.78 1.88 -4.63
N ASP A 116 -19.80 2.46 -3.90
CA ASP A 116 -19.64 3.90 -3.80
C ASP A 116 -18.15 4.29 -3.69
N ASN A 117 -17.87 5.55 -3.95
CA ASN A 117 -16.54 6.14 -3.80
C ASN A 117 -16.71 7.58 -3.29
N ILE A 118 -16.48 7.76 -2.01
CA ILE A 118 -16.68 9.02 -1.34
C ILE A 118 -15.34 9.74 -1.21
N HIS A 119 -15.24 10.95 -1.72
CA HIS A 119 -14.04 11.77 -1.56
C HIS A 119 -14.05 12.42 -0.18
N LEU A 120 -12.97 12.28 0.57
CA LEU A 120 -12.82 12.85 1.92
C LEU A 120 -13.09 14.38 1.96
N GLN A 121 -12.77 15.09 0.87
CA GLN A 121 -13.02 16.52 0.73
C GLN A 121 -14.52 16.91 0.75
N GLN A 122 -15.43 15.93 0.62
CA GLN A 122 -16.88 16.18 0.70
C GLN A 122 -17.38 16.23 2.15
N TYR A 123 -16.53 15.92 3.11
CA TYR A 123 -16.87 15.97 4.53
C TYR A 123 -16.40 17.27 5.18
N GLU A 124 -17.17 17.74 6.16
CA GLU A 124 -16.81 18.93 6.94
C GLU A 124 -15.53 18.75 7.75
N ASP A 125 -15.23 17.52 8.19
CA ASP A 125 -14.03 17.18 8.94
C ASP A 125 -13.40 15.87 8.39
N PRO A 126 -12.60 15.96 7.31
CA PRO A 126 -11.92 14.80 6.74
C PRO A 126 -10.98 14.08 7.72
N GLY A 127 -10.37 14.82 8.64
CA GLY A 127 -9.42 14.27 9.62
C GLY A 127 -10.05 13.25 10.54
N LYS A 128 -11.29 13.49 10.99
CA LYS A 128 -12.01 12.53 11.84
C LYS A 128 -12.28 11.20 11.15
N ILE A 129 -12.46 11.21 9.82
CA ILE A 129 -12.69 9.98 9.06
C ILE A 129 -11.40 9.18 8.94
N VAL A 130 -10.27 9.86 8.69
CA VAL A 130 -8.94 9.22 8.59
C VAL A 130 -8.51 8.62 9.94
N GLU A 131 -8.86 9.28 11.03
CA GLU A 131 -8.59 8.82 12.40
C GLU A 131 -9.60 7.80 12.93
N MET A 132 -10.62 7.43 12.14
CA MET A 132 -11.61 6.44 12.57
C MET A 132 -10.94 5.12 12.92
N ASP A 133 -11.17 4.70 14.16
CA ASP A 133 -10.72 3.39 14.64
C ASP A 133 -11.35 2.27 13.80
N LYS A 134 -10.59 1.20 13.59
CA LYS A 134 -11.05 -0.03 12.91
C LYS A 134 -12.37 -0.58 13.48
N LYS A 135 -12.62 -0.33 14.75
CA LYS A 135 -13.87 -0.72 15.41
C LYS A 135 -15.08 0.02 14.82
N TYR A 136 -14.99 1.33 14.62
CA TYR A 136 -16.09 2.12 14.02
C TYR A 136 -16.35 1.74 12.57
N LEU A 137 -15.29 1.43 11.81
CA LEU A 137 -15.46 0.94 10.44
C LEU A 137 -16.23 -0.38 10.42
N ARG A 138 -15.91 -1.29 11.36
CA ARG A 138 -16.61 -2.57 11.48
C ARG A 138 -18.08 -2.40 11.86
N GLU A 139 -18.38 -1.54 12.83
CA GLU A 139 -19.76 -1.22 13.20
C GLU A 139 -20.56 -0.62 12.04
N ALA A 140 -19.92 0.21 11.22
CA ALA A 140 -20.52 0.76 10.01
C ALA A 140 -20.78 -0.30 8.93
N GLU A 141 -19.82 -1.21 8.69
CA GLU A 141 -19.98 -2.35 7.79
C GLU A 141 -21.16 -3.23 8.21
N GLU A 142 -21.27 -3.58 9.49
CA GLU A 142 -22.35 -4.38 10.05
C GLU A 142 -23.72 -3.66 9.95
N ALA A 143 -23.76 -2.35 10.19
CA ALA A 143 -24.96 -1.57 10.07
C ALA A 143 -25.47 -1.48 8.60
N ILE A 144 -24.56 -1.36 7.66
CA ILE A 144 -24.88 -1.35 6.23
C ILE A 144 -25.36 -2.75 5.79
N ALA A 145 -24.64 -3.80 6.17
CA ALA A 145 -24.99 -5.17 5.88
C ALA A 145 -26.41 -5.51 6.38
N TYR A 146 -26.70 -5.15 7.65
CA TYR A 146 -28.02 -5.36 8.23
C TYR A 146 -29.13 -4.65 7.45
N LYS A 147 -28.91 -3.40 7.00
CA LYS A 147 -29.91 -2.65 6.23
C LYS A 147 -30.17 -3.24 4.82
N LEU A 148 -29.18 -3.92 4.27
CA LEU A 148 -29.24 -4.49 2.93
C LEU A 148 -29.56 -5.99 2.92
N ASP A 149 -29.81 -6.60 4.08
CA ASP A 149 -30.01 -8.05 4.25
C ASP A 149 -28.85 -8.87 3.66
N LEU A 150 -27.61 -8.41 3.96
CA LEU A 150 -26.34 -9.03 3.57
C LEU A 150 -25.62 -9.57 4.80
N SER A 151 -24.68 -10.50 4.61
CA SER A 151 -23.75 -10.88 5.68
C SER A 151 -22.70 -9.78 5.90
N PRO A 152 -22.18 -9.61 7.13
CA PRO A 152 -21.19 -8.59 7.43
C PRO A 152 -19.91 -8.69 6.62
N GLU A 153 -19.57 -9.88 6.12
CA GLU A 153 -18.40 -10.14 5.30
C GLU A 153 -18.57 -9.69 3.83
N GLU A 154 -19.82 -9.44 3.39
CA GLU A 154 -20.13 -8.98 2.04
C GLU A 154 -20.02 -7.47 1.88
N VAL A 155 -19.87 -6.73 3.00
CA VAL A 155 -19.72 -5.28 2.99
C VAL A 155 -18.34 -4.91 3.53
N ILE A 156 -17.57 -4.18 2.74
CA ILE A 156 -16.22 -3.75 3.10
C ILE A 156 -16.10 -2.24 2.91
N ILE A 157 -15.68 -1.55 3.95
CA ILE A 157 -15.27 -0.14 3.89
C ILE A 157 -13.75 -0.12 3.77
N ASP A 158 -13.25 0.31 2.61
CA ASP A 158 -11.84 0.35 2.34
C ASP A 158 -11.30 1.78 2.36
N MET A 159 -10.44 2.08 3.32
CA MET A 159 -9.78 3.38 3.46
C MET A 159 -8.32 3.26 3.02
N PRO A 160 -7.88 4.05 2.00
CA PRO A 160 -6.49 4.04 1.57
C PRO A 160 -5.58 4.61 2.65
N GLU A 161 -4.43 3.97 2.82
CA GLU A 161 -3.34 4.60 3.57
C GLU A 161 -2.77 5.78 2.77
N GLU A 162 -2.46 6.88 3.46
CA GLU A 162 -1.79 8.01 2.86
C GLU A 162 -0.36 7.65 2.46
N LEU A 163 0.05 8.15 1.30
CA LEU A 163 1.42 8.09 0.84
C LEU A 163 2.32 8.89 1.79
N SER A 164 3.17 8.23 2.55
CA SER A 164 4.16 8.92 3.37
C SER A 164 5.53 8.91 2.71
N PHE A 165 5.91 10.04 2.09
CA PHE A 165 7.30 10.31 1.68
C PHE A 165 8.17 10.85 2.84
N LYS A 166 7.57 11.11 4.01
CA LYS A 166 8.27 11.66 5.19
C LYS A 166 9.46 10.84 5.65
N LYS A 167 9.49 9.53 5.34
CA LYS A 167 10.57 8.62 5.74
C LYS A 167 11.77 8.57 4.77
N MET A 168 11.75 9.30 3.66
CA MET A 168 12.86 9.31 2.70
C MET A 168 13.82 10.47 2.99
N SER A 169 14.70 10.28 3.94
CA SER A 169 15.81 11.21 4.24
C SER A 169 17.08 10.75 3.54
N ILE A 170 17.11 10.76 2.21
CA ILE A 170 18.32 10.47 1.46
C ILE A 170 19.23 11.69 1.56
N GLN A 171 20.47 11.49 2.07
CA GLN A 171 21.50 12.52 2.08
C GLN A 171 22.32 12.46 0.79
N VAL A 172 22.61 13.63 0.26
CA VAL A 172 23.43 13.81 -0.95
C VAL A 172 24.73 14.48 -0.56
N LYS A 173 25.84 13.87 -0.96
CA LYS A 173 27.18 14.46 -0.81
C LYS A 173 27.42 15.45 -1.96
N THR A 174 27.28 16.73 -1.65
CA THR A 174 27.53 17.85 -2.58
C THR A 174 28.91 18.46 -2.34
N TYR A 175 29.31 19.39 -3.20
CA TYR A 175 30.52 20.20 -2.98
C TYR A 175 30.48 21.01 -1.68
N HIS A 176 29.30 21.39 -1.22
CA HIS A 176 29.08 22.16 0.02
C HIS A 176 28.78 21.30 1.25
N GLY A 177 29.04 19.97 1.18
CA GLY A 177 28.75 19.03 2.25
C GLY A 177 27.48 18.21 2.05
N LEU A 178 27.05 17.52 3.11
CA LEU A 178 25.84 16.69 3.07
C LEU A 178 24.59 17.60 3.09
N ARG A 179 23.66 17.30 2.18
CA ARG A 179 22.37 17.97 2.10
C ARG A 179 21.25 16.95 1.80
N PRO A 180 20.05 17.11 2.38
CA PRO A 180 18.91 16.30 2.04
C PRO A 180 18.60 16.37 0.53
N LEU A 181 18.20 15.25 -0.07
CA LEU A 181 17.83 15.21 -1.50
C LEU A 181 16.72 16.23 -1.84
N SER A 182 15.80 16.49 -0.91
CA SER A 182 14.74 17.51 -1.09
C SER A 182 15.27 18.96 -1.18
N GLU A 183 16.47 19.24 -0.69
CA GLU A 183 17.10 20.55 -0.85
C GLU A 183 17.92 20.64 -2.14
N VAL A 184 18.34 19.52 -2.70
CA VAL A 184 19.13 19.44 -3.94
C VAL A 184 18.22 19.32 -5.15
N SER A 185 17.02 18.70 -4.99
CA SER A 185 16.05 18.47 -6.06
C SER A 185 14.75 19.21 -5.79
N THR A 186 14.40 20.14 -6.67
CA THR A 186 13.12 20.86 -6.66
C THR A 186 11.93 19.95 -6.92
N ILE A 187 12.12 18.88 -7.70
CA ILE A 187 11.09 17.87 -7.98
C ILE A 187 10.73 17.14 -6.69
N ILE A 188 11.73 16.69 -5.95
CA ILE A 188 11.52 15.96 -4.70
C ILE A 188 10.94 16.86 -3.61
N ASP A 189 11.37 18.12 -3.55
CA ASP A 189 10.77 19.11 -2.64
C ASP A 189 9.29 19.32 -2.95
N SER A 190 8.93 19.45 -4.23
CA SER A 190 7.53 19.61 -4.67
C SER A 190 6.69 18.37 -4.34
N LEU A 191 7.21 17.15 -4.56
CA LEU A 191 6.52 15.91 -4.19
C LEU A 191 6.29 15.80 -2.67
N LYS A 192 7.22 16.32 -1.88
CA LYS A 192 7.11 16.31 -0.41
C LYS A 192 6.04 17.28 0.10
N LYS A 193 5.81 18.38 -0.62
CA LYS A 193 4.82 19.42 -0.28
C LYS A 193 3.42 19.11 -0.82
N ALA A 194 3.32 18.25 -1.82
CA ALA A 194 2.04 17.85 -2.44
C ALA A 194 1.24 16.81 -1.64
N GLN A 195 1.70 16.49 -0.44
CA GLN A 195 1.08 15.62 0.56
C GLN A 195 0.45 16.43 1.70
#